data_11d439caae984b62092c0a9b97362d0e
#
_entry.id   11d439caae984b62092c0a9b97362d0e
#
_cell.length_a   1.000
_cell.length_b   1.000
_cell.length_c   1.000
_cell.angle_alpha   90.00
_cell.angle_beta   90.00
_cell.angle_gamma   90.00
#
_symmetry.space_group_name_H-M   'P 1'
#
loop_
_entity.id
_entity.type
_entity.pdbx_description
1 polymer ?
#
loop_
_entity_poly.entity_id
_entity_poly.type
_entity_poly.pdbx_seq_one_letter_code
_entity_poly.pdbx_strand_id
1 'polypeptide(L)'
;MAYRFILNETSYHGHGAVNEIVAEVKSRGFKKALIVTDADLMKFGVVKKVTDILDRNDFAYEIFDKVKANPSVAVVQAGVDAFKKAGADYMIAIGGGSPQDTAKGIGIIINNPEFSDVVSLEGVAPTKNKSVPVIAVATTAGTAAETTINYVITDEEKRRKFVCVDPHDIPVVAIVDPDMMSSMPKGLTAATGMDALTHAIEGYTTLAAWELADTLNLKAIELIAKNLRKAVANDPDGREGMALGQYVTGMAFSNVGLGVVHGMAHPLSAFYDTPHGVANAVLLPYVMAFNAPYTGEKFREIARAMGVKGVDEMSEEEYRKAAIDAVKQLSLIHISEPTRHLRIS
;
A
#
# COMPACT_ATOMS: atom_id res chain seq x y z
N MET A 1 3.12 28.72 4.47
CA MET A 1 2.09 27.68 4.75
C MET A 1 2.77 26.59 5.56
N ALA A 2 2.11 25.99 6.57
CA ALA A 2 2.72 24.89 7.33
C ALA A 2 2.34 23.56 6.67
N TYR A 3 3.33 22.69 6.49
CA TYR A 3 3.12 21.33 5.99
C TYR A 3 3.17 20.34 7.14
N ARG A 4 2.22 19.41 7.20
CA ARG A 4 2.20 18.31 8.16
C ARG A 4 2.74 17.04 7.48
N PHE A 5 3.56 16.30 8.21
CA PHE A 5 4.11 15.03 7.76
C PHE A 5 3.95 13.98 8.86
N ILE A 6 3.31 12.85 8.57
CA ILE A 6 2.99 11.79 9.52
C ILE A 6 3.65 10.50 9.04
N LEU A 7 4.33 9.84 9.96
CA LEU A 7 5.02 8.57 9.74
C LEU A 7 4.75 7.61 10.91
N ASN A 8 5.09 6.34 10.71
CA ASN A 8 5.14 5.36 11.80
C ASN A 8 6.06 5.81 12.93
N GLU A 9 5.81 5.34 14.15
CA GLU A 9 6.76 5.53 15.25
C GLU A 9 8.06 4.76 14.98
N THR A 10 7.96 3.56 14.40
CA THR A 10 9.12 2.71 14.07
C THR A 10 8.86 1.95 12.76
N SER A 11 9.91 1.72 11.98
CA SER A 11 9.87 0.80 10.85
C SER A 11 11.13 -0.04 10.77
N TYR A 12 10.98 -1.31 10.38
CA TYR A 12 12.06 -2.27 10.22
C TYR A 12 12.12 -2.77 8.78
N HIS A 13 13.30 -2.81 8.20
CA HIS A 13 13.52 -3.09 6.79
C HIS A 13 14.58 -4.16 6.57
N GLY A 14 14.40 -4.98 5.53
CA GLY A 14 15.36 -5.99 5.10
C GLY A 14 15.00 -7.39 5.56
N HIS A 15 15.81 -8.35 5.12
CA HIS A 15 15.62 -9.76 5.39
C HIS A 15 15.63 -10.08 6.89
N GLY A 16 14.61 -10.77 7.37
CA GLY A 16 14.47 -11.13 8.77
C GLY A 16 13.90 -10.03 9.68
N ALA A 17 13.53 -8.87 9.13
CA ALA A 17 12.93 -7.76 9.88
C ALA A 17 11.67 -8.19 10.67
N VAL A 18 10.98 -9.23 10.23
CA VAL A 18 9.81 -9.79 10.92
C VAL A 18 10.13 -10.24 12.36
N ASN A 19 11.37 -10.56 12.68
CA ASN A 19 11.77 -10.98 14.04
C ASN A 19 11.75 -9.82 15.05
N GLU A 20 11.78 -8.57 14.59
CA GLU A 20 11.72 -7.38 15.45
C GLU A 20 10.36 -7.22 16.15
N ILE A 21 9.33 -7.96 15.71
CA ILE A 21 8.04 -8.06 16.42
C ILE A 21 8.27 -8.39 17.90
N VAL A 22 9.25 -9.25 18.22
CA VAL A 22 9.55 -9.66 19.59
C VAL A 22 9.99 -8.48 20.47
N ALA A 23 10.86 -7.64 19.95
CA ALA A 23 11.34 -6.46 20.66
C ALA A 23 10.21 -5.44 20.86
N GLU A 24 9.41 -5.22 19.85
CA GLU A 24 8.29 -4.26 19.88
C GLU A 24 7.20 -4.70 20.86
N VAL A 25 6.79 -5.97 20.83
CA VAL A 25 5.79 -6.51 21.78
C VAL A 25 6.27 -6.39 23.22
N LYS A 26 7.54 -6.73 23.49
CA LYS A 26 8.12 -6.64 24.84
C LYS A 26 8.26 -5.19 25.32
N SER A 27 8.80 -4.31 24.50
CA SER A 27 9.06 -2.91 24.88
C SER A 27 7.78 -2.13 25.13
N ARG A 28 6.72 -2.42 24.35
CA ARG A 28 5.40 -1.77 24.47
C ARG A 28 4.53 -2.42 25.55
N GLY A 29 4.92 -3.57 26.08
CA GLY A 29 4.17 -4.29 27.10
C GLY A 29 2.84 -4.86 26.60
N PHE A 30 2.75 -5.15 25.30
CA PHE A 30 1.57 -5.76 24.69
C PHE A 30 1.35 -7.19 25.21
N LYS A 31 0.08 -7.59 25.37
CA LYS A 31 -0.27 -8.85 26.02
C LYS A 31 -0.88 -9.88 25.10
N LYS A 32 -1.84 -9.48 24.26
CA LYS A 32 -2.54 -10.40 23.37
C LYS A 32 -2.85 -9.74 22.02
N ALA A 33 -2.41 -10.35 20.95
CA ALA A 33 -2.66 -9.87 19.59
C ALA A 33 -4.01 -10.37 19.03
N LEU A 34 -4.67 -9.57 18.20
CA LEU A 34 -5.49 -10.09 17.12
C LEU A 34 -4.68 -10.03 15.84
N ILE A 35 -4.38 -11.18 15.23
CA ILE A 35 -3.77 -11.26 13.91
C ILE A 35 -4.88 -11.06 12.87
N VAL A 36 -4.77 -10.02 12.04
CA VAL A 36 -5.70 -9.72 10.96
C VAL A 36 -5.06 -10.10 9.64
N THR A 37 -5.67 -11.04 8.91
CA THR A 37 -5.09 -11.63 7.70
C THR A 37 -6.18 -12.23 6.79
N ASP A 38 -5.76 -12.87 5.71
CA ASP A 38 -6.63 -13.60 4.80
C ASP A 38 -6.34 -15.10 4.75
N ALA A 39 -7.30 -15.87 4.22
CA ALA A 39 -7.22 -17.33 4.17
C ALA A 39 -6.12 -17.84 3.23
N ASP A 40 -5.74 -17.10 2.20
CA ASP A 40 -4.70 -17.50 1.27
C ASP A 40 -3.31 -17.39 1.92
N LEU A 41 -3.05 -16.32 2.66
CA LEU A 41 -1.80 -16.18 3.42
C LEU A 41 -1.67 -17.24 4.54
N MET A 42 -2.79 -17.65 5.14
CA MET A 42 -2.82 -18.82 6.04
C MET A 42 -2.42 -20.09 5.30
N LYS A 43 -3.09 -20.37 4.19
CA LYS A 43 -2.88 -21.57 3.35
C LYS A 43 -1.44 -21.68 2.82
N PHE A 44 -0.85 -20.55 2.40
CA PHE A 44 0.51 -20.52 1.87
C PHE A 44 1.61 -20.43 2.94
N GLY A 45 1.23 -20.45 4.22
CA GLY A 45 2.18 -20.48 5.34
C GLY A 45 2.90 -19.16 5.60
N VAL A 46 2.44 -18.06 5.01
CA VAL A 46 3.03 -16.73 5.25
C VAL A 46 2.76 -16.29 6.69
N VAL A 47 1.53 -16.45 7.16
CA VAL A 47 1.13 -16.14 8.54
C VAL A 47 1.90 -17.00 9.53
N LYS A 48 2.19 -18.26 9.15
CA LYS A 48 2.95 -19.19 10.01
C LYS A 48 4.35 -18.67 10.36
N LYS A 49 5.00 -17.91 9.49
CA LYS A 49 6.29 -17.28 9.79
C LYS A 49 6.20 -16.36 11.00
N VAL A 50 5.09 -15.63 11.16
CA VAL A 50 4.84 -14.74 12.30
C VAL A 50 4.38 -15.53 13.52
N THR A 51 3.43 -16.45 13.37
CA THR A 51 2.93 -17.24 14.52
C THR A 51 4.03 -18.10 15.15
N ASP A 52 4.95 -18.66 14.36
CA ASP A 52 6.11 -19.39 14.90
C ASP A 52 7.04 -18.49 15.74
N ILE A 53 7.11 -17.19 15.45
CA ILE A 53 7.85 -16.23 16.26
C ILE A 53 7.10 -15.97 17.57
N LEU A 54 5.79 -15.78 17.49
CA LEU A 54 4.95 -15.54 18.68
C LEU A 54 4.95 -16.76 19.60
N ASP A 55 4.78 -17.96 19.05
CA ASP A 55 4.76 -19.23 19.81
C ASP A 55 6.08 -19.48 20.54
N ARG A 56 7.22 -19.23 19.87
CA ARG A 56 8.55 -19.39 20.49
C ARG A 56 8.83 -18.40 21.62
N ASN A 57 8.05 -17.32 21.72
CA ASN A 57 8.20 -16.29 22.74
C ASN A 57 7.02 -16.25 23.73
N ASP A 58 6.14 -17.25 23.70
CA ASP A 58 4.94 -17.36 24.55
C ASP A 58 4.00 -16.14 24.47
N PHE A 59 3.92 -15.50 23.29
CA PHE A 59 3.00 -14.38 23.06
C PHE A 59 1.61 -14.89 22.70
N ALA A 60 0.60 -14.43 23.43
CA ALA A 60 -0.78 -14.81 23.19
C ALA A 60 -1.35 -14.09 21.95
N TYR A 61 -2.13 -14.81 21.13
CA TYR A 61 -2.82 -14.27 19.97
C TYR A 61 -4.10 -15.05 19.64
N GLU A 62 -4.96 -14.41 18.87
CA GLU A 62 -6.07 -15.01 18.13
C GLU A 62 -5.94 -14.63 16.66
N ILE A 63 -6.53 -15.41 15.75
CA ILE A 63 -6.44 -15.15 14.31
C ILE A 63 -7.82 -14.81 13.74
N PHE A 64 -7.90 -13.70 13.02
CA PHE A 64 -9.02 -13.29 12.20
C PHE A 64 -8.61 -13.36 10.72
N ASP A 65 -8.94 -14.46 10.05
CA ASP A 65 -8.55 -14.80 8.67
C ASP A 65 -9.66 -14.57 7.65
N LYS A 66 -10.65 -13.74 7.98
CA LYS A 66 -11.85 -13.52 7.15
C LYS A 66 -11.72 -12.38 6.15
N VAL A 67 -10.55 -11.73 6.10
CA VAL A 67 -10.33 -10.65 5.15
C VAL A 67 -10.33 -11.21 3.72
N LYS A 68 -10.95 -10.46 2.81
CA LYS A 68 -10.94 -10.73 1.37
C LYS A 68 -10.34 -9.55 0.63
N ALA A 69 -9.95 -9.76 -0.62
CA ALA A 69 -9.62 -8.67 -1.51
C ALA A 69 -10.78 -7.65 -1.55
N ASN A 70 -10.46 -6.37 -1.53
CA ASN A 70 -11.47 -5.29 -1.43
C ASN A 70 -12.32 -5.43 -0.16
N PRO A 71 -11.77 -5.21 1.05
CA PRO A 71 -12.44 -5.49 2.31
C PRO A 71 -13.76 -4.72 2.42
N SER A 72 -14.81 -5.42 2.83
CA SER A 72 -16.14 -4.84 2.96
C SER A 72 -16.43 -4.29 4.35
N VAL A 73 -17.46 -3.46 4.45
CA VAL A 73 -18.00 -2.96 5.73
C VAL A 73 -18.27 -4.10 6.71
N ALA A 74 -18.87 -5.20 6.22
CA ALA A 74 -19.19 -6.36 7.05
C ALA A 74 -17.95 -7.05 7.62
N VAL A 75 -16.86 -7.11 6.86
CA VAL A 75 -15.59 -7.72 7.31
C VAL A 75 -14.95 -6.89 8.42
N VAL A 76 -14.96 -5.56 8.29
CA VAL A 76 -14.45 -4.68 9.35
C VAL A 76 -15.27 -4.87 10.63
N GLN A 77 -16.60 -4.90 10.53
CA GLN A 77 -17.47 -5.11 11.69
C GLN A 77 -17.23 -6.46 12.37
N ALA A 78 -17.10 -7.53 11.58
CA ALA A 78 -16.76 -8.85 12.12
C ALA A 78 -15.39 -8.86 12.82
N GLY A 79 -14.44 -8.09 12.31
CA GLY A 79 -13.13 -7.90 12.94
C GLY A 79 -13.20 -7.14 14.27
N VAL A 80 -14.07 -6.12 14.38
CA VAL A 80 -14.34 -5.41 15.65
C VAL A 80 -14.87 -6.38 16.70
N ASP A 81 -15.81 -7.23 16.32
CA ASP A 81 -16.38 -8.24 17.23
C ASP A 81 -15.33 -9.28 17.63
N ALA A 82 -14.50 -9.72 16.68
CA ALA A 82 -13.40 -10.64 16.93
C ALA A 82 -12.37 -10.04 17.91
N PHE A 83 -11.99 -8.79 17.74
CA PHE A 83 -11.06 -8.09 18.64
C PHE A 83 -11.59 -8.03 20.08
N LYS A 84 -12.85 -7.63 20.26
CA LYS A 84 -13.52 -7.59 21.56
C LYS A 84 -13.59 -8.97 22.20
N LYS A 85 -13.99 -9.98 21.44
CA LYS A 85 -14.11 -11.37 21.91
C LYS A 85 -12.75 -11.96 22.31
N ALA A 86 -11.70 -11.65 21.56
CA ALA A 86 -10.34 -12.10 21.86
C ALA A 86 -9.79 -11.46 23.14
N GLY A 87 -10.30 -10.31 23.55
CA GLY A 87 -9.70 -9.51 24.63
C GLY A 87 -8.28 -9.06 24.26
N ALA A 88 -8.05 -8.79 22.98
CA ALA A 88 -6.77 -8.31 22.46
C ALA A 88 -6.53 -6.85 22.86
N ASP A 89 -5.27 -6.45 22.98
CA ASP A 89 -4.86 -5.07 23.28
C ASP A 89 -4.03 -4.43 22.16
N TYR A 90 -3.65 -5.21 21.14
CA TYR A 90 -3.02 -4.75 19.90
C TYR A 90 -3.37 -5.66 18.73
N MET A 91 -3.00 -5.25 17.53
CA MET A 91 -3.17 -6.07 16.31
C MET A 91 -1.85 -6.30 15.60
N ILE A 92 -1.73 -7.45 14.92
CA ILE A 92 -0.71 -7.69 13.91
C ILE A 92 -1.43 -7.88 12.59
N ALA A 93 -1.32 -6.88 11.69
CA ALA A 93 -1.91 -6.95 10.36
C ALA A 93 -0.91 -7.60 9.40
N ILE A 94 -1.20 -8.81 8.94
CA ILE A 94 -0.31 -9.55 8.03
C ILE A 94 -0.98 -9.62 6.66
N GLY A 95 -0.43 -8.89 5.69
CA GLY A 95 -0.98 -8.90 4.33
C GLY A 95 -0.57 -7.71 3.48
N GLY A 96 -1.21 -7.61 2.32
CA GLY A 96 -1.20 -6.40 1.51
C GLY A 96 -2.18 -5.35 2.06
N GLY A 97 -2.73 -4.50 1.19
CA GLY A 97 -3.66 -3.44 1.59
C GLY A 97 -4.87 -3.95 2.37
N SER A 98 -5.54 -5.01 1.89
CA SER A 98 -6.83 -5.44 2.46
C SER A 98 -6.78 -5.83 3.95
N PRO A 99 -5.86 -6.68 4.43
CA PRO A 99 -5.73 -6.95 5.86
C PRO A 99 -5.33 -5.71 6.67
N GLN A 100 -4.49 -4.85 6.13
CA GLN A 100 -4.03 -3.66 6.83
C GLN A 100 -5.13 -2.60 6.91
N ASP A 101 -5.88 -2.36 5.83
CA ASP A 101 -7.04 -1.46 5.81
C ASP A 101 -8.13 -1.93 6.77
N THR A 102 -8.37 -3.25 6.82
CA THR A 102 -9.30 -3.85 7.78
C THR A 102 -8.84 -3.59 9.22
N ALA A 103 -7.56 -3.80 9.53
CA ALA A 103 -7.01 -3.58 10.88
C ALA A 103 -7.12 -2.10 11.29
N LYS A 104 -6.85 -1.16 10.37
CA LYS A 104 -7.02 0.28 10.63
C LYS A 104 -8.46 0.60 11.00
N GLY A 105 -9.43 0.17 10.18
CA GLY A 105 -10.85 0.36 10.47
C GLY A 105 -11.28 -0.23 11.82
N ILE A 106 -10.85 -1.47 12.13
CA ILE A 106 -11.10 -2.10 13.44
C ILE A 106 -10.54 -1.22 14.56
N GLY A 107 -9.28 -0.83 14.46
CA GLY A 107 -8.58 -0.13 15.52
C GLY A 107 -9.15 1.25 15.83
N ILE A 108 -9.57 2.00 14.80
CA ILE A 108 -10.24 3.30 14.98
C ILE A 108 -11.59 3.11 15.68
N ILE A 109 -12.43 2.18 15.23
CA ILE A 109 -13.76 1.93 15.81
C ILE A 109 -13.66 1.52 17.28
N ILE A 110 -12.69 0.67 17.64
CA ILE A 110 -12.52 0.21 19.04
C ILE A 110 -12.26 1.39 19.99
N ASN A 111 -11.45 2.36 19.59
CA ASN A 111 -11.06 3.47 20.44
C ASN A 111 -11.92 4.73 20.26
N ASN A 112 -12.81 4.75 19.26
CA ASN A 112 -13.74 5.85 18.97
C ASN A 112 -15.16 5.28 18.80
N PRO A 113 -15.83 4.85 19.89
CA PRO A 113 -17.11 4.13 19.83
C PRO A 113 -18.27 4.96 19.27
N GLU A 114 -18.12 6.28 19.19
CA GLU A 114 -19.06 7.16 18.48
C GLU A 114 -19.12 6.89 16.98
N PHE A 115 -18.07 6.28 16.40
CA PHE A 115 -18.00 5.82 15.02
C PHE A 115 -18.14 4.29 14.97
N SER A 116 -19.29 3.77 15.43
CA SER A 116 -19.53 2.32 15.57
C SER A 116 -19.58 1.55 14.24
N ASP A 117 -19.64 2.25 13.13
CA ASP A 117 -19.74 1.73 11.77
C ASP A 117 -18.69 2.42 10.88
N VAL A 118 -17.94 1.62 10.12
CA VAL A 118 -16.83 2.12 9.30
C VAL A 118 -17.27 3.11 8.21
N VAL A 119 -18.54 3.10 7.78
CA VAL A 119 -19.05 4.07 6.81
C VAL A 119 -19.07 5.49 7.40
N SER A 120 -19.26 5.62 8.70
CA SER A 120 -19.20 6.92 9.39
C SER A 120 -17.80 7.53 9.41
N LEU A 121 -16.77 6.76 9.05
CA LEU A 121 -15.38 7.19 8.97
C LEU A 121 -14.96 7.64 7.56
N GLU A 122 -15.87 7.63 6.58
CA GLU A 122 -15.58 8.07 5.21
C GLU A 122 -15.04 9.51 5.15
N GLY A 123 -14.00 9.71 4.36
CA GLY A 123 -13.31 11.00 4.26
C GLY A 123 -12.42 11.27 5.47
N VAL A 124 -12.52 12.45 6.03
CA VAL A 124 -11.78 12.86 7.23
C VAL A 124 -12.74 12.95 8.40
N ALA A 125 -12.90 11.86 9.13
CA ALA A 125 -13.75 11.83 10.31
C ALA A 125 -13.08 12.52 11.52
N PRO A 126 -13.83 13.22 12.38
CA PRO A 126 -13.27 13.93 13.53
C PRO A 126 -13.06 12.98 14.73
N THR A 127 -12.26 11.93 14.52
CA THR A 127 -11.85 10.99 15.57
C THR A 127 -11.01 11.72 16.62
N LYS A 128 -11.08 11.26 17.88
CA LYS A 128 -10.38 11.90 19.01
C LYS A 128 -9.23 11.06 19.53
N ASN A 129 -9.34 9.75 19.39
CA ASN A 129 -8.41 8.81 19.95
C ASN A 129 -7.63 8.08 18.84
N LYS A 130 -6.35 7.81 19.11
CA LYS A 130 -5.55 6.93 18.25
C LYS A 130 -6.21 5.54 18.15
N SER A 131 -6.01 4.90 17.02
CA SER A 131 -6.31 3.48 16.83
C SER A 131 -5.72 2.61 17.94
N VAL A 132 -6.28 1.44 18.16
CA VAL A 132 -5.56 0.35 18.83
C VAL A 132 -4.21 0.17 18.12
N PRO A 133 -3.10 -0.04 18.85
CA PRO A 133 -1.79 -0.21 18.23
C PRO A 133 -1.77 -1.33 17.18
N VAL A 134 -1.23 -1.05 16.01
CA VAL A 134 -1.08 -2.00 14.90
C VAL A 134 0.40 -2.17 14.58
N ILE A 135 0.87 -3.42 14.57
CA ILE A 135 2.12 -3.84 13.92
C ILE A 135 1.76 -4.34 12.54
N ALA A 136 2.14 -3.61 11.50
CA ALA A 136 1.80 -3.94 10.13
C ALA A 136 2.95 -4.71 9.46
N VAL A 137 2.67 -5.93 8.99
CA VAL A 137 3.62 -6.81 8.28
C VAL A 137 3.23 -6.86 6.82
N ALA A 138 3.96 -6.14 5.98
CA ALA A 138 3.67 -6.05 4.57
C ALA A 138 4.02 -7.35 3.83
N THR A 139 3.10 -7.89 3.03
CA THR A 139 3.31 -9.08 2.20
C THR A 139 3.23 -8.77 0.71
N THR A 140 2.95 -7.52 0.34
CA THR A 140 2.96 -7.02 -1.05
C THR A 140 3.82 -5.77 -1.14
N ALA A 141 4.39 -5.52 -2.32
CA ALA A 141 5.19 -4.33 -2.60
C ALA A 141 4.39 -3.38 -3.51
N GLY A 142 3.35 -2.74 -2.97
CA GLY A 142 2.44 -1.91 -3.75
C GLY A 142 1.75 -0.82 -2.97
N THR A 143 0.83 -1.19 -2.10
CA THR A 143 -0.11 -0.28 -1.44
C THR A 143 0.52 0.62 -0.39
N ALA A 144 1.64 0.18 0.19
CA ALA A 144 2.29 0.85 1.33
C ALA A 144 1.36 1.12 2.53
N ALA A 145 0.32 0.30 2.70
CA ALA A 145 -0.69 0.52 3.73
C ALA A 145 -0.10 0.50 5.15
N GLU A 146 1.05 -0.14 5.34
CA GLU A 146 1.81 -0.16 6.59
C GLU A 146 2.36 1.21 7.00
N THR A 147 2.41 2.20 6.10
CA THR A 147 2.92 3.55 6.40
C THR A 147 1.98 4.68 5.99
N THR A 148 0.72 4.37 5.70
CA THR A 148 -0.27 5.37 5.29
C THR A 148 -1.28 5.69 6.38
N ILE A 149 -1.82 6.91 6.31
CA ILE A 149 -2.95 7.38 7.13
C ILE A 149 -4.30 7.17 6.44
N ASN A 150 -4.33 6.38 5.39
CA ASN A 150 -5.55 6.10 4.62
C ASN A 150 -5.85 4.61 4.66
N TYR A 151 -7.13 4.28 4.52
CA TYR A 151 -7.60 2.92 4.25
C TYR A 151 -8.84 2.96 3.36
N VAL A 152 -9.05 1.90 2.58
CA VAL A 152 -10.10 1.83 1.56
C VAL A 152 -11.01 0.65 1.87
N ILE A 153 -12.30 0.94 2.03
CA ILE A 153 -13.33 -0.06 2.32
C ILE A 153 -14.36 -0.09 1.19
N THR A 154 -14.91 -1.26 0.94
CA THR A 154 -15.95 -1.48 -0.06
C THR A 154 -17.33 -1.47 0.60
N ASP A 155 -18.17 -0.54 0.17
CA ASP A 155 -19.60 -0.53 0.45
C ASP A 155 -20.29 -1.40 -0.62
N GLU A 156 -20.55 -2.65 -0.27
CA GLU A 156 -21.15 -3.63 -1.20
C GLU A 156 -22.60 -3.26 -1.57
N GLU A 157 -23.33 -2.60 -0.67
CA GLU A 157 -24.71 -2.17 -0.92
C GLU A 157 -24.76 -1.07 -1.99
N LYS A 158 -23.86 -0.09 -1.88
CA LYS A 158 -23.76 1.04 -2.82
C LYS A 158 -22.82 0.76 -3.99
N ARG A 159 -22.19 -0.41 -4.05
CA ARG A 159 -21.22 -0.81 -5.06
C ARG A 159 -20.14 0.24 -5.29
N ARG A 160 -19.57 0.76 -4.21
CA ARG A 160 -18.51 1.77 -4.27
C ARG A 160 -17.39 1.47 -3.28
N LYS A 161 -16.21 1.95 -3.58
CA LYS A 161 -15.13 2.07 -2.62
C LYS A 161 -15.16 3.46 -2.01
N PHE A 162 -14.88 3.56 -0.72
CA PHE A 162 -14.68 4.83 -0.06
C PHE A 162 -13.35 4.84 0.69
N VAL A 163 -12.78 6.02 0.78
CA VAL A 163 -11.49 6.25 1.43
C VAL A 163 -11.75 6.90 2.78
N CYS A 164 -11.12 6.35 3.81
CA CYS A 164 -11.00 6.99 5.12
C CYS A 164 -9.57 7.54 5.25
N VAL A 165 -9.45 8.74 5.80
CA VAL A 165 -8.16 9.41 6.02
C VAL A 165 -8.11 9.87 7.47
N ASP A 166 -7.27 9.23 8.28
CA ASP A 166 -7.16 9.54 9.70
C ASP A 166 -5.71 9.44 10.18
N PRO A 167 -5.09 10.53 10.63
CA PRO A 167 -3.76 10.49 11.24
C PRO A 167 -3.63 9.55 12.42
N HIS A 168 -4.74 9.20 13.05
CA HIS A 168 -4.78 8.31 14.20
C HIS A 168 -4.72 6.82 13.85
N ASP A 169 -4.86 6.45 12.57
CA ASP A 169 -4.91 5.05 12.13
C ASP A 169 -3.54 4.48 11.71
N ILE A 170 -2.53 5.34 11.54
CA ILE A 170 -1.23 4.89 11.06
C ILE A 170 -0.67 3.79 11.97
N PRO A 171 -0.22 2.64 11.43
CA PRO A 171 0.41 1.59 12.23
C PRO A 171 1.59 2.12 13.04
N VAL A 172 1.67 1.76 14.30
CA VAL A 172 2.78 2.20 15.17
C VAL A 172 4.10 1.59 14.75
N VAL A 173 4.07 0.37 14.20
CA VAL A 173 5.24 -0.33 13.66
C VAL A 173 4.95 -0.84 12.26
N ALA A 174 5.87 -0.58 11.34
CA ALA A 174 5.89 -1.18 10.01
C ALA A 174 7.02 -2.20 9.89
N ILE A 175 6.69 -3.41 9.44
CA ILE A 175 7.66 -4.47 9.12
C ILE A 175 7.68 -4.66 7.61
N VAL A 176 8.79 -4.29 7.00
CA VAL A 176 9.02 -4.32 5.55
C VAL A 176 10.10 -5.36 5.23
N ASP A 177 9.71 -6.61 5.32
CA ASP A 177 10.58 -7.77 5.15
C ASP A 177 10.37 -8.41 3.77
N PRO A 178 11.38 -8.41 2.87
CA PRO A 178 11.29 -9.05 1.56
C PRO A 178 10.94 -10.54 1.62
N ASP A 179 11.31 -11.23 2.69
CA ASP A 179 10.99 -12.65 2.87
C ASP A 179 9.49 -12.89 3.07
N MET A 180 8.77 -11.90 3.59
CA MET A 180 7.30 -11.95 3.71
C MET A 180 6.61 -11.73 2.36
N MET A 181 7.30 -11.13 1.38
CA MET A 181 6.80 -10.82 0.03
C MET A 181 7.26 -11.85 -1.02
N SER A 182 8.19 -12.74 -0.69
CA SER A 182 8.86 -13.65 -1.64
C SER A 182 7.92 -14.66 -2.31
N SER A 183 6.79 -14.97 -1.70
CA SER A 183 5.78 -15.91 -2.24
C SER A 183 4.77 -15.28 -3.20
N MET A 184 4.84 -13.96 -3.44
CA MET A 184 3.93 -13.31 -4.39
C MET A 184 4.08 -13.89 -5.81
N PRO A 185 2.98 -14.30 -6.48
CA PRO A 185 3.00 -14.67 -7.88
C PRO A 185 3.47 -13.51 -8.79
N LYS A 186 4.07 -13.83 -9.93
CA LYS A 186 4.59 -12.84 -10.89
C LYS A 186 3.55 -11.77 -11.27
N GLY A 187 2.32 -12.18 -11.60
CA GLY A 187 1.25 -11.25 -11.97
C GLY A 187 0.89 -10.30 -10.85
N LEU A 188 0.82 -10.78 -9.59
CA LEU A 188 0.56 -9.94 -8.45
C LEU A 188 1.74 -8.99 -8.18
N THR A 189 2.98 -9.47 -8.29
CA THR A 189 4.18 -8.64 -8.17
C THR A 189 4.20 -7.49 -9.19
N ALA A 190 3.86 -7.79 -10.44
CA ALA A 190 3.80 -6.79 -11.50
C ALA A 190 2.70 -5.75 -11.21
N ALA A 191 1.49 -6.22 -10.87
CA ALA A 191 0.35 -5.35 -10.59
C ALA A 191 0.62 -4.42 -9.39
N THR A 192 1.07 -4.98 -8.27
CA THR A 192 1.36 -4.17 -7.07
C THR A 192 2.54 -3.22 -7.28
N GLY A 193 3.55 -3.63 -8.03
CA GLY A 193 4.69 -2.75 -8.34
C GLY A 193 4.33 -1.58 -9.25
N MET A 194 3.43 -1.78 -10.22
CA MET A 194 2.89 -0.68 -11.03
C MET A 194 1.96 0.22 -10.21
N ASP A 195 1.26 -0.32 -9.24
CA ASP A 195 0.50 0.44 -8.25
C ASP A 195 1.41 1.38 -7.45
N ALA A 196 2.51 0.84 -6.89
CA ALA A 196 3.52 1.65 -6.20
C ALA A 196 4.10 2.76 -7.10
N LEU A 197 4.38 2.47 -8.37
CA LEU A 197 4.86 3.48 -9.31
C LEU A 197 3.81 4.57 -9.54
N THR A 198 2.53 4.17 -9.64
CA THR A 198 1.42 5.11 -9.81
C THR A 198 1.30 6.03 -8.60
N HIS A 199 1.36 5.47 -7.38
CA HIS A 199 1.39 6.24 -6.15
C HIS A 199 2.51 7.28 -6.14
N ALA A 200 3.74 6.87 -6.51
CA ALA A 200 4.90 7.76 -6.51
C ALA A 200 4.76 8.89 -7.55
N ILE A 201 4.30 8.58 -8.77
CA ILE A 201 4.13 9.58 -9.84
C ILE A 201 2.98 10.53 -9.49
N GLU A 202 1.84 10.05 -9.01
CA GLU A 202 0.73 10.91 -8.61
C GLU A 202 1.08 11.74 -7.37
N GLY A 203 1.72 11.15 -6.36
CA GLY A 203 2.21 11.87 -5.19
C GLY A 203 3.24 12.95 -5.53
N TYR A 204 4.04 12.75 -6.58
CA TYR A 204 4.97 13.76 -7.09
C TYR A 204 4.26 14.88 -7.88
N THR A 205 3.19 14.57 -8.60
CA THR A 205 2.51 15.53 -9.49
C THR A 205 1.27 16.17 -8.88
N THR A 206 0.82 15.75 -7.69
CA THR A 206 -0.33 16.35 -7.00
C THR A 206 -0.07 17.82 -6.63
N LEU A 207 -1.15 18.61 -6.50
CA LEU A 207 -1.07 20.03 -6.14
C LEU A 207 -0.58 20.25 -4.70
N ALA A 208 -0.71 19.26 -3.82
CA ALA A 208 -0.24 19.34 -2.44
C ALA A 208 1.23 18.91 -2.27
N ALA A 209 1.92 18.55 -3.36
CA ALA A 209 3.33 18.15 -3.34
C ALA A 209 4.25 19.31 -2.92
N TRP A 210 5.31 18.97 -2.19
CA TRP A 210 6.33 19.92 -1.73
C TRP A 210 7.67 19.19 -1.55
N GLU A 211 8.77 19.91 -1.33
CA GLU A 211 10.15 19.41 -1.45
C GLU A 211 10.42 18.08 -0.77
N LEU A 212 9.92 17.87 0.48
CA LEU A 212 10.17 16.62 1.19
C LEU A 212 9.44 15.45 0.52
N ALA A 213 8.17 15.64 0.18
CA ALA A 213 7.39 14.61 -0.51
C ALA A 213 7.94 14.36 -1.93
N ASP A 214 8.35 15.41 -2.64
CA ASP A 214 8.93 15.33 -3.97
C ASP A 214 10.22 14.50 -3.95
N THR A 215 11.12 14.74 -2.97
CA THR A 215 12.36 13.98 -2.79
C THR A 215 12.09 12.49 -2.60
N LEU A 216 11.12 12.14 -1.75
CA LEU A 216 10.77 10.75 -1.47
C LEU A 216 10.12 10.09 -2.68
N ASN A 217 9.18 10.77 -3.35
CA ASN A 217 8.53 10.24 -4.54
C ASN A 217 9.50 9.99 -5.69
N LEU A 218 10.43 10.91 -5.96
CA LEU A 218 11.46 10.70 -6.98
C LEU A 218 12.37 9.52 -6.64
N LYS A 219 12.76 9.39 -5.37
CA LYS A 219 13.56 8.23 -4.94
C LYS A 219 12.77 6.93 -5.08
N ALA A 220 11.49 6.95 -4.78
CA ALA A 220 10.61 5.78 -4.97
C ALA A 220 10.50 5.39 -6.45
N ILE A 221 10.29 6.35 -7.36
CA ILE A 221 10.26 6.11 -8.80
C ILE A 221 11.55 5.42 -9.27
N GLU A 222 12.71 5.94 -8.84
CA GLU A 222 14.02 5.35 -9.16
C GLU A 222 14.14 3.90 -8.68
N LEU A 223 13.80 3.64 -7.41
CA LEU A 223 13.86 2.30 -6.82
C LEU A 223 12.95 1.32 -7.55
N ILE A 224 11.70 1.71 -7.81
CA ILE A 224 10.72 0.87 -8.49
C ILE A 224 11.13 0.59 -9.94
N ALA A 225 11.53 1.62 -10.69
CA ALA A 225 11.95 1.47 -12.08
C ALA A 225 13.15 0.51 -12.23
N LYS A 226 14.09 0.56 -11.29
CA LYS A 226 15.28 -0.31 -11.26
C LYS A 226 14.96 -1.75 -10.89
N ASN A 227 13.99 -1.99 -9.99
CA ASN A 227 13.83 -3.26 -9.31
C ASN A 227 12.59 -4.06 -9.75
N LEU A 228 11.55 -3.44 -10.32
CA LEU A 228 10.29 -4.13 -10.60
C LEU A 228 10.47 -5.35 -11.50
N ARG A 229 11.21 -5.22 -12.62
CA ARG A 229 11.45 -6.38 -13.52
C ARG A 229 12.21 -7.52 -12.83
N LYS A 230 13.16 -7.19 -11.97
CA LYS A 230 13.90 -8.17 -11.17
C LYS A 230 12.99 -8.87 -10.17
N ALA A 231 12.15 -8.10 -9.45
CA ALA A 231 11.18 -8.63 -8.49
C ALA A 231 10.17 -9.58 -9.15
N VAL A 232 9.69 -9.25 -10.36
CA VAL A 232 8.82 -10.15 -11.15
C VAL A 232 9.53 -11.43 -11.59
N ALA A 233 10.84 -11.35 -11.82
CA ALA A 233 11.67 -12.53 -12.04
C ALA A 233 11.98 -13.33 -10.75
N ASN A 234 11.47 -12.85 -9.62
CA ASN A 234 11.70 -13.38 -8.27
C ASN A 234 13.16 -13.29 -7.78
N ASP A 235 13.89 -12.30 -8.28
CA ASP A 235 15.23 -11.98 -7.81
C ASP A 235 15.19 -11.38 -6.40
N PRO A 236 15.98 -11.86 -5.41
CA PRO A 236 15.95 -11.38 -4.03
C PRO A 236 16.27 -9.89 -3.90
N ASP A 237 17.29 -9.38 -4.59
CA ASP A 237 17.65 -7.96 -4.56
C ASP A 237 16.54 -7.10 -5.17
N GLY A 238 15.88 -7.62 -6.23
CA GLY A 238 14.71 -7.00 -6.82
C GLY A 238 13.54 -6.94 -5.84
N ARG A 239 13.30 -7.99 -5.06
CA ARG A 239 12.26 -8.02 -4.01
C ARG A 239 12.56 -7.01 -2.91
N GLU A 240 13.80 -6.95 -2.42
CA GLU A 240 14.22 -5.99 -1.40
C GLU A 240 14.09 -4.55 -1.91
N GLY A 241 14.56 -4.28 -3.14
CA GLY A 241 14.44 -2.96 -3.75
C GLY A 241 12.98 -2.52 -3.95
N MET A 242 12.07 -3.44 -4.27
CA MET A 242 10.63 -3.16 -4.36
C MET A 242 10.00 -2.94 -2.99
N ALA A 243 10.37 -3.72 -1.98
CA ALA A 243 9.91 -3.57 -0.61
C ALA A 243 10.25 -2.16 -0.07
N LEU A 244 11.49 -1.72 -0.27
CA LEU A 244 11.92 -0.37 0.09
C LEU A 244 11.21 0.70 -0.76
N GLY A 245 11.15 0.51 -2.08
CA GLY A 245 10.57 1.49 -3.00
C GLY A 245 9.10 1.80 -2.69
N GLN A 246 8.28 0.77 -2.42
CA GLN A 246 6.88 0.96 -2.07
C GLN A 246 6.72 1.66 -0.71
N TYR A 247 7.54 1.33 0.30
CA TYR A 247 7.49 1.98 1.59
C TYR A 247 7.82 3.49 1.49
N VAL A 248 8.90 3.84 0.77
CA VAL A 248 9.26 5.23 0.51
C VAL A 248 8.14 5.97 -0.23
N THR A 249 7.47 5.30 -1.17
CA THR A 249 6.28 5.84 -1.83
C THR A 249 5.19 6.19 -0.81
N GLY A 250 4.90 5.27 0.11
CA GLY A 250 3.86 5.46 1.13
C GLY A 250 4.15 6.61 2.08
N MET A 251 5.41 6.75 2.50
CA MET A 251 5.84 7.91 3.30
C MET A 251 5.48 9.24 2.64
N ALA A 252 5.57 9.31 1.32
CA ALA A 252 5.31 10.53 0.57
C ALA A 252 3.82 10.72 0.28
N PHE A 253 3.20 9.85 -0.54
CA PHE A 253 1.84 10.09 -1.03
C PHE A 253 0.80 10.14 0.08
N SER A 254 0.99 9.40 1.16
CA SER A 254 0.11 9.44 2.32
C SER A 254 -0.10 10.86 2.88
N ASN A 255 0.89 11.72 2.72
CA ASN A 255 0.90 13.08 3.25
C ASN A 255 0.50 14.17 2.24
N VAL A 256 0.46 13.85 0.94
CA VAL A 256 0.15 14.83 -0.11
C VAL A 256 -1.02 14.41 -1.01
N GLY A 257 -1.48 13.16 -0.88
CA GLY A 257 -2.59 12.64 -1.67
C GLY A 257 -2.18 12.17 -3.06
N LEU A 258 -3.17 11.73 -3.81
CA LEU A 258 -3.05 11.13 -5.14
C LEU A 258 -3.77 11.97 -6.20
N GLY A 259 -4.01 11.40 -7.36
CA GLY A 259 -4.58 12.10 -8.51
C GLY A 259 -5.67 11.31 -9.24
N VAL A 260 -5.79 11.60 -10.53
CA VAL A 260 -6.89 11.13 -11.40
C VAL A 260 -6.79 9.64 -11.69
N VAL A 261 -5.59 9.04 -11.72
CA VAL A 261 -5.44 7.59 -11.97
C VAL A 261 -6.19 6.81 -10.90
N HIS A 262 -5.92 7.08 -9.62
CA HIS A 262 -6.62 6.42 -8.51
C HIS A 262 -8.11 6.76 -8.49
N GLY A 263 -8.47 8.01 -8.79
CA GLY A 263 -9.87 8.42 -8.93
C GLY A 263 -10.65 7.62 -9.98
N MET A 264 -10.00 7.20 -11.07
CA MET A 264 -10.58 6.36 -12.12
C MET A 264 -10.48 4.85 -11.81
N ALA A 265 -9.42 4.40 -11.16
CA ALA A 265 -9.19 2.99 -10.85
C ALA A 265 -10.16 2.45 -9.77
N HIS A 266 -10.54 3.26 -8.79
CA HIS A 266 -11.49 2.85 -7.74
C HIS A 266 -12.86 2.43 -8.32
N PRO A 267 -13.54 3.23 -9.17
CA PRO A 267 -14.77 2.79 -9.83
C PRO A 267 -14.60 1.52 -10.67
N LEU A 268 -13.50 1.39 -11.44
CA LEU A 268 -13.25 0.17 -12.22
C LEU A 268 -13.16 -1.07 -11.32
N SER A 269 -12.49 -0.96 -10.17
CA SER A 269 -12.45 -2.05 -9.21
C SER A 269 -13.79 -2.32 -8.56
N ALA A 270 -14.59 -1.28 -8.24
CA ALA A 270 -15.87 -1.43 -7.56
C ALA A 270 -16.97 -2.04 -8.45
N PHE A 271 -16.99 -1.68 -9.75
CA PHE A 271 -18.04 -2.12 -10.67
C PHE A 271 -17.71 -3.41 -11.42
N TYR A 272 -16.41 -3.62 -11.72
CA TYR A 272 -15.96 -4.70 -12.62
C TYR A 272 -15.01 -5.68 -11.96
N ASP A 273 -14.75 -5.51 -10.65
CA ASP A 273 -13.77 -6.31 -9.89
C ASP A 273 -12.37 -6.35 -10.54
N THR A 274 -12.04 -5.29 -11.28
CA THR A 274 -10.72 -5.16 -11.91
C THR A 274 -9.65 -5.07 -10.82
N PRO A 275 -8.58 -5.90 -10.87
CA PRO A 275 -7.49 -5.81 -9.92
C PRO A 275 -6.90 -4.40 -9.92
N HIS A 276 -6.80 -3.78 -8.74
CA HIS A 276 -6.48 -2.36 -8.59
C HIS A 276 -5.17 -1.95 -9.29
N GLY A 277 -4.09 -2.69 -9.06
CA GLY A 277 -2.81 -2.38 -9.70
C GLY A 277 -2.81 -2.57 -11.22
N VAL A 278 -3.68 -3.44 -11.76
CA VAL A 278 -3.87 -3.57 -13.22
C VAL A 278 -4.60 -2.35 -13.76
N ALA A 279 -5.66 -1.89 -13.09
CA ALA A 279 -6.37 -0.67 -13.48
C ALA A 279 -5.41 0.53 -13.50
N ASN A 280 -4.61 0.71 -12.45
CA ASN A 280 -3.61 1.76 -12.37
C ASN A 280 -2.57 1.66 -13.50
N ALA A 281 -2.04 0.47 -13.77
CA ALA A 281 -1.05 0.26 -14.84
C ALA A 281 -1.57 0.64 -16.24
N VAL A 282 -2.85 0.38 -16.50
CA VAL A 282 -3.50 0.73 -17.78
C VAL A 282 -3.76 2.24 -17.87
N LEU A 283 -4.23 2.86 -16.81
CA LEU A 283 -4.65 4.26 -16.80
C LEU A 283 -3.46 5.22 -16.74
N LEU A 284 -2.40 4.88 -16.02
CA LEU A 284 -1.29 5.77 -15.70
C LEU A 284 -0.70 6.49 -16.93
N PRO A 285 -0.31 5.82 -18.03
CA PRO A 285 0.30 6.51 -19.15
C PRO A 285 -0.62 7.55 -19.84
N TYR A 286 -1.93 7.30 -19.84
CA TYR A 286 -2.91 8.21 -20.43
C TYR A 286 -3.13 9.44 -19.56
N VAL A 287 -3.25 9.24 -18.25
CA VAL A 287 -3.37 10.36 -17.30
C VAL A 287 -2.08 11.18 -17.24
N MET A 288 -0.91 10.52 -17.31
CA MET A 288 0.36 11.24 -17.44
C MET A 288 0.38 12.15 -18.69
N ALA A 289 -0.06 11.63 -19.83
CA ALA A 289 -0.14 12.44 -21.07
C ALA A 289 -1.09 13.64 -20.91
N PHE A 290 -2.22 13.44 -20.25
CA PHE A 290 -3.17 14.52 -19.94
C PHE A 290 -2.58 15.57 -18.99
N ASN A 291 -1.85 15.15 -17.94
CA ASN A 291 -1.29 16.03 -16.93
C ASN A 291 0.00 16.75 -17.38
N ALA A 292 0.76 16.16 -18.30
CA ALA A 292 2.09 16.64 -18.69
C ALA A 292 2.17 18.14 -19.01
N PRO A 293 1.20 18.76 -19.75
CA PRO A 293 1.25 20.18 -20.04
C PRO A 293 1.14 21.11 -18.83
N TYR A 294 0.66 20.60 -17.70
CA TYR A 294 0.32 21.39 -16.50
C TYR A 294 1.29 21.19 -15.33
N THR A 295 2.35 20.38 -15.51
CA THR A 295 3.23 19.96 -14.42
C THR A 295 4.63 20.59 -14.46
N GLY A 296 4.83 21.59 -15.33
CA GLY A 296 6.13 22.24 -15.48
C GLY A 296 7.22 21.23 -15.82
N GLU A 297 8.37 21.29 -15.13
CA GLU A 297 9.51 20.41 -15.38
C GLU A 297 9.44 19.05 -14.64
N LYS A 298 8.38 18.77 -13.89
CA LYS A 298 8.29 17.53 -13.10
C LYS A 298 8.47 16.26 -13.94
N PHE A 299 8.05 16.27 -15.20
CA PHE A 299 8.24 15.14 -16.10
C PHE A 299 9.70 14.92 -16.53
N ARG A 300 10.53 15.96 -16.51
CA ARG A 300 11.98 15.84 -16.69
C ARG A 300 12.59 14.98 -15.57
N GLU A 301 12.21 15.28 -14.33
CA GLU A 301 12.67 14.54 -13.17
C GLU A 301 12.13 13.10 -13.13
N ILE A 302 10.85 12.90 -13.51
CA ILE A 302 10.29 11.54 -13.66
C ILE A 302 11.09 10.75 -14.72
N ALA A 303 11.37 11.31 -15.88
CA ALA A 303 12.18 10.65 -16.92
C ALA A 303 13.56 10.26 -16.38
N ARG A 304 14.22 11.17 -15.65
CA ARG A 304 15.52 10.92 -15.03
C ARG A 304 15.45 9.79 -14.00
N ALA A 305 14.47 9.81 -13.10
CA ALA A 305 14.25 8.78 -12.10
C ALA A 305 13.91 7.40 -12.72
N MET A 306 13.19 7.40 -13.86
CA MET A 306 12.94 6.18 -14.64
C MET A 306 14.17 5.66 -15.39
N GLY A 307 15.30 6.37 -15.34
CA GLY A 307 16.57 5.95 -15.94
C GLY A 307 16.76 6.33 -17.41
N VAL A 308 15.93 7.24 -17.94
CA VAL A 308 16.11 7.79 -19.30
C VAL A 308 17.44 8.55 -19.37
N LYS A 309 18.20 8.35 -20.45
CA LYS A 309 19.48 9.01 -20.69
C LYS A 309 19.31 10.29 -21.49
N GLY A 310 20.22 11.26 -21.31
CA GLY A 310 20.25 12.50 -22.07
C GLY A 310 19.09 13.45 -21.78
N VAL A 311 18.45 13.32 -20.60
CA VAL A 311 17.24 14.10 -20.26
C VAL A 311 17.50 15.60 -20.19
N ASP A 312 18.73 15.99 -19.87
CA ASP A 312 19.12 17.41 -19.72
C ASP A 312 19.17 18.15 -21.05
N GLU A 313 19.45 17.44 -22.15
CA GLU A 313 19.48 17.97 -23.52
C GLU A 313 18.13 17.94 -24.21
N MET A 314 17.12 17.31 -23.61
CA MET A 314 15.78 17.18 -24.22
C MET A 314 14.98 18.47 -24.10
N SER A 315 14.25 18.78 -25.13
CA SER A 315 13.16 19.76 -25.10
C SER A 315 12.02 19.31 -24.18
N GLU A 316 11.11 20.22 -23.88
CA GLU A 316 9.96 19.95 -23.01
C GLU A 316 9.06 18.82 -23.57
N GLU A 317 8.82 18.81 -24.86
CA GLU A 317 8.05 17.77 -25.53
C GLU A 317 8.76 16.41 -25.47
N GLU A 318 10.07 16.39 -25.70
CA GLU A 318 10.87 15.18 -25.69
C GLU A 318 10.93 14.52 -24.30
N TYR A 319 11.24 15.26 -23.22
CA TYR A 319 11.31 14.64 -21.91
C TYR A 319 9.93 14.23 -21.38
N ARG A 320 8.85 14.95 -21.70
CA ARG A 320 7.49 14.54 -21.37
C ARG A 320 7.14 13.20 -22.03
N LYS A 321 7.41 13.11 -23.34
CA LYS A 321 7.21 11.87 -24.08
C LYS A 321 8.07 10.74 -23.54
N ALA A 322 9.35 10.99 -23.24
CA ALA A 322 10.28 10.00 -22.72
C ALA A 322 9.84 9.44 -21.37
N ALA A 323 9.36 10.27 -20.44
CA ALA A 323 8.80 9.84 -19.17
C ALA A 323 7.59 8.89 -19.35
N ILE A 324 6.66 9.28 -20.21
CA ILE A 324 5.45 8.47 -20.50
C ILE A 324 5.83 7.15 -21.18
N ASP A 325 6.76 7.18 -22.13
CA ASP A 325 7.20 5.97 -22.83
C ASP A 325 7.96 5.02 -21.89
N ALA A 326 8.76 5.54 -20.95
CA ALA A 326 9.45 4.72 -19.93
C ALA A 326 8.44 3.99 -19.03
N VAL A 327 7.38 4.65 -18.61
CA VAL A 327 6.28 4.03 -17.84
C VAL A 327 5.54 2.99 -18.70
N LYS A 328 5.20 3.28 -19.94
CA LYS A 328 4.60 2.31 -20.89
C LYS A 328 5.47 1.07 -21.04
N GLN A 329 6.78 1.24 -21.24
CA GLN A 329 7.71 0.12 -21.37
C GLN A 329 7.78 -0.72 -20.09
N LEU A 330 7.66 -0.11 -18.92
CA LEU A 330 7.62 -0.85 -17.67
C LEU A 330 6.28 -1.58 -17.50
N SER A 331 5.16 -0.98 -17.87
CA SER A 331 3.82 -1.60 -17.77
C SER A 331 3.64 -2.83 -18.68
N LEU A 332 4.44 -2.97 -19.75
CA LEU A 332 4.45 -4.17 -20.60
C LEU A 332 4.84 -5.45 -19.84
N ILE A 333 5.34 -5.35 -18.63
CA ILE A 333 5.65 -6.49 -17.75
C ILE A 333 4.41 -7.38 -17.49
N HIS A 334 3.20 -6.82 -17.60
CA HIS A 334 1.95 -7.56 -17.51
C HIS A 334 1.63 -8.41 -18.76
N ILE A 335 2.29 -8.12 -19.91
CA ILE A 335 1.97 -8.72 -21.20
C ILE A 335 2.85 -9.94 -21.52
N SER A 336 3.89 -10.19 -20.74
CA SER A 336 4.82 -11.30 -20.96
C SER A 336 4.23 -12.71 -20.66
N GLU A 337 2.98 -12.78 -20.17
CA GLU A 337 2.18 -14.00 -20.23
C GLU A 337 1.00 -13.78 -21.21
N PRO A 338 0.68 -14.73 -22.10
CA PRO A 338 -0.47 -14.59 -22.99
C PRO A 338 -1.75 -14.73 -22.19
N THR A 339 -2.19 -13.66 -21.52
CA THR A 339 -3.56 -13.53 -21.07
C THR A 339 -4.42 -13.46 -22.31
N ARG A 340 -5.18 -14.53 -22.56
CA ARG A 340 -6.24 -14.58 -23.56
C ARG A 340 -7.06 -13.31 -23.47
N HIS A 341 -7.07 -12.59 -24.57
CA HIS A 341 -7.88 -11.43 -24.90
C HIS A 341 -9.10 -11.21 -24.01
N LEU A 342 -9.08 -10.19 -23.17
CA LEU A 342 -10.29 -9.43 -22.87
C LEU A 342 -10.68 -8.69 -24.17
N ARG A 343 -11.45 -9.34 -25.02
CA ARG A 343 -12.23 -8.65 -26.04
C ARG A 343 -13.31 -7.89 -25.28
N ILE A 344 -13.15 -6.60 -25.18
CA ILE A 344 -14.27 -5.68 -24.94
C ILE A 344 -15.08 -5.70 -26.24
N SER A 345 -16.21 -6.41 -26.24
CA SER A 345 -17.26 -6.32 -27.24
C SER A 345 -18.30 -5.33 -26.76
#